data_1d33edff61db28b9905d081ead249b41
#
_entry.id   1d33edff61db28b9905d081ead249b41
#
_cell.length_a   1.000
_cell.length_b   1.000
_cell.length_c   1.000
_cell.angle_alpha   90.00
_cell.angle_beta   90.00
_cell.angle_gamma   90.00
#
_symmetry.space_group_name_H-M   'P 1'
#
loop_
_entity.id
_entity.type
_entity.pdbx_description
1 polymer ?
#
loop_
_entity_poly.entity_id
_entity_poly.type
_entity_poly.pdbx_seq_one_letter_code
_entity_poly.pdbx_strand_id
1 'polypeptide(L)'
;NLARRLGEVIARFHGLDSARAEGLKTLISELQLASDERLREWVTKHYADLPSLPVAKCPVMVHHVPRFLSMRRSSGESKIALLVFDGLAVDQWVQIRQSLARRTPKLGFDESACFAWLPTLTSVSRQALFSGLKPREFADTIDTTSPEPNQWSRFWQDQGLRVNEVLYRKGIKRIDQLADLDAGLSEPLIK
;
A
#
# COMPACT_ATOMS: atom_id res chain seq x y z
N ASN A 1 -12.82 -5.69 -4.29
CA ASN A 1 -14.15 -5.40 -3.72
C ASN A 1 -14.57 -6.38 -2.61
N LEU A 2 -14.24 -7.68 -2.72
CA LEU A 2 -14.57 -8.68 -1.70
C LEU A 2 -13.78 -8.46 -0.40
N ALA A 3 -12.46 -8.24 -0.50
CA ALA A 3 -11.59 -7.97 0.66
C ALA A 3 -12.07 -6.75 1.48
N ARG A 4 -12.49 -5.69 0.80
CA ARG A 4 -13.07 -4.53 1.48
C ARG A 4 -14.35 -4.87 2.23
N ARG A 5 -15.26 -5.61 1.60
CA ARG A 5 -16.53 -6.04 2.23
C ARG A 5 -16.27 -6.94 3.43
N LEU A 6 -15.32 -7.85 3.32
CA LEU A 6 -14.93 -8.69 4.45
C LEU A 6 -14.31 -7.84 5.58
N GLY A 7 -13.44 -6.88 5.25
CA GLY A 7 -12.89 -5.94 6.22
C GLY A 7 -13.96 -5.10 6.94
N GLU A 8 -15.01 -4.66 6.21
CA GLU A 8 -16.17 -3.96 6.81
C GLU A 8 -16.95 -4.86 7.78
N VAL A 9 -17.12 -6.14 7.44
CA VAL A 9 -17.77 -7.11 8.32
C VAL A 9 -16.92 -7.36 9.57
N ILE A 10 -15.63 -7.59 9.42
CA ILE A 10 -14.69 -7.82 10.54
C ILE A 10 -14.63 -6.59 11.45
N ALA A 11 -14.56 -5.38 10.88
CA ALA A 11 -14.55 -4.15 11.66
C ALA A 11 -15.83 -3.98 12.51
N ARG A 12 -16.99 -4.34 11.96
CA ARG A 12 -18.26 -4.36 12.70
C ARG A 12 -18.31 -5.47 13.75
N PHE A 13 -17.73 -6.61 13.45
CA PHE A 13 -17.64 -7.75 14.36
C PHE A 13 -16.88 -7.38 15.63
N HIS A 14 -15.73 -6.67 15.50
CA HIS A 14 -14.95 -6.19 16.66
C HIS A 14 -15.69 -5.16 17.51
N GLY A 15 -16.74 -4.53 16.98
CA GLY A 15 -17.61 -3.60 17.72
C GLY A 15 -18.84 -4.25 18.37
N LEU A 16 -19.03 -5.58 18.25
CA LEU A 16 -20.15 -6.30 18.86
C LEU A 16 -19.85 -6.71 20.30
N ASP A 17 -20.93 -6.87 21.10
CA ASP A 17 -20.81 -7.51 22.40
C ASP A 17 -20.44 -9.01 22.26
N SER A 18 -19.88 -9.59 23.33
CA SER A 18 -19.35 -10.96 23.32
C SER A 18 -20.37 -12.03 22.92
N ALA A 19 -21.64 -11.88 23.32
CA ALA A 19 -22.67 -12.86 23.04
C ALA A 19 -23.06 -12.91 21.56
N ARG A 20 -23.15 -11.74 20.91
CA ARG A 20 -23.41 -11.63 19.47
C ARG A 20 -22.20 -11.98 18.64
N ALA A 21 -21.01 -11.67 19.13
CA ALA A 21 -19.75 -12.01 18.47
C ALA A 21 -19.57 -13.53 18.34
N GLU A 22 -19.87 -14.30 19.38
CA GLU A 22 -19.68 -15.77 19.36
C GLU A 22 -20.53 -16.46 18.29
N GLY A 23 -21.78 -16.02 18.09
CA GLY A 23 -22.65 -16.57 17.04
C GLY A 23 -22.16 -16.36 15.60
N LEU A 24 -21.35 -15.32 15.38
CA LEU A 24 -20.80 -15.00 14.05
C LEU A 24 -19.38 -15.54 13.83
N LYS A 25 -18.68 -15.91 14.88
CA LYS A 25 -17.28 -16.32 14.84
C LYS A 25 -17.05 -17.54 13.95
N THR A 26 -17.88 -18.56 14.10
CA THR A 26 -17.81 -19.79 13.30
C THR A 26 -18.01 -19.47 11.82
N LEU A 27 -19.06 -18.72 11.49
CA LEU A 27 -19.35 -18.33 10.11
C LEU A 27 -18.22 -17.51 9.47
N ILE A 28 -17.64 -16.56 10.21
CA ILE A 28 -16.50 -15.76 9.72
C ILE A 28 -15.31 -16.68 9.46
N SER A 29 -15.00 -17.61 10.35
CA SER A 29 -13.91 -18.57 10.18
C SER A 29 -14.10 -19.48 8.96
N GLU A 30 -15.31 -19.99 8.75
CA GLU A 30 -15.65 -20.80 7.59
C GLU A 30 -15.50 -20.01 6.28
N LEU A 31 -15.97 -18.76 6.25
CA LEU A 31 -15.82 -17.88 5.09
C LEU A 31 -14.36 -17.55 4.80
N GLN A 32 -13.54 -17.35 5.84
CA GLN A 32 -12.11 -17.13 5.69
C GLN A 32 -11.44 -18.35 5.08
N LEU A 33 -11.65 -19.54 5.64
CA LEU A 33 -11.08 -20.80 5.13
C LEU A 33 -11.46 -21.05 3.66
N ALA A 34 -12.73 -20.86 3.31
CA ALA A 34 -13.20 -21.04 1.94
C ALA A 34 -12.60 -20.00 0.99
N SER A 35 -12.36 -18.77 1.45
CA SER A 35 -11.74 -17.70 0.67
C SER A 35 -10.26 -17.97 0.46
N ASP A 36 -9.56 -18.43 1.49
CA ASP A 36 -8.14 -18.75 1.45
C ASP A 36 -7.84 -19.90 0.50
N GLU A 37 -8.69 -20.95 0.52
CA GLU A 37 -8.56 -22.08 -0.41
C GLU A 37 -8.72 -21.63 -1.87
N ARG A 38 -9.74 -20.84 -2.17
CA ARG A 38 -9.96 -20.29 -3.52
C ARG A 38 -8.82 -19.37 -3.95
N LEU A 39 -8.31 -18.56 -3.04
CA LEU A 39 -7.16 -17.69 -3.32
C LEU A 39 -5.92 -18.53 -3.61
N ARG A 40 -5.66 -19.57 -2.83
CA ARG A 40 -4.54 -20.50 -3.03
C ARG A 40 -4.58 -21.15 -4.40
N GLU A 41 -5.74 -21.69 -4.80
CA GLU A 41 -5.92 -22.28 -6.13
C GLU A 41 -5.67 -21.28 -7.25
N TRP A 42 -6.20 -20.07 -7.11
CA TRP A 42 -6.03 -19.02 -8.10
C TRP A 42 -4.56 -18.57 -8.20
N VAL A 43 -3.90 -18.34 -7.07
CA VAL A 43 -2.49 -17.94 -6.99
C VAL A 43 -1.60 -18.99 -7.66
N THR A 44 -1.83 -20.27 -7.38
CA THR A 44 -1.06 -21.37 -7.98
C THR A 44 -1.12 -21.35 -9.53
N LYS A 45 -2.24 -20.94 -10.08
CA LYS A 45 -2.46 -20.94 -11.54
C LYS A 45 -2.03 -19.65 -12.23
N HIS A 46 -2.13 -18.50 -11.56
CA HIS A 46 -2.07 -17.19 -12.24
C HIS A 46 -0.99 -16.24 -11.72
N TYR A 47 -0.41 -16.52 -10.54
CA TYR A 47 0.51 -15.58 -9.91
C TYR A 47 1.76 -15.29 -10.75
N ALA A 48 2.28 -16.29 -11.44
CA ALA A 48 3.49 -16.18 -12.25
C ALA A 48 3.37 -15.13 -13.38
N ASP A 49 2.17 -14.88 -13.88
CA ASP A 49 1.92 -13.95 -14.97
C ASP A 49 1.78 -12.48 -14.51
N LEU A 50 1.42 -12.27 -13.23
CA LEU A 50 1.13 -10.95 -12.69
C LEU A 50 2.26 -9.93 -12.86
N PRO A 51 3.55 -10.29 -12.66
CA PRO A 51 4.65 -9.34 -12.80
C PRO A 51 4.85 -8.78 -14.20
N SER A 52 4.25 -9.42 -15.20
CA SER A 52 4.38 -9.04 -16.61
C SER A 52 3.18 -8.29 -17.13
N LEU A 53 2.12 -8.16 -16.33
CA LEU A 53 0.92 -7.43 -16.74
C LEU A 53 1.18 -5.92 -16.83
N PRO A 54 0.57 -5.24 -17.80
CA PRO A 54 0.74 -3.81 -17.97
C PRO A 54 0.08 -3.02 -16.82
N VAL A 55 0.70 -1.92 -16.44
CA VAL A 55 0.12 -0.93 -15.51
C VAL A 55 -0.81 -0.03 -16.32
N ALA A 56 -2.09 -0.41 -16.44
CA ALA A 56 -3.05 0.37 -17.22
C ALA A 56 -3.94 1.26 -16.32
N LYS A 57 -4.84 0.64 -15.55
CA LYS A 57 -5.82 1.37 -14.72
C LYS A 57 -5.47 1.39 -13.23
N CYS A 58 -4.78 0.36 -12.75
CA CYS A 58 -4.34 0.22 -11.37
C CYS A 58 -3.11 -0.68 -11.31
N PRO A 59 -2.29 -0.59 -10.25
CA PRO A 59 -1.21 -1.52 -10.01
C PRO A 59 -1.75 -2.95 -9.83
N VAL A 60 -1.13 -3.92 -10.49
CA VAL A 60 -1.44 -5.35 -10.30
C VAL A 60 -0.58 -5.94 -9.19
N MET A 61 0.69 -5.53 -9.14
CA MET A 61 1.64 -5.91 -8.10
C MET A 61 2.27 -4.68 -7.44
N VAL A 62 2.82 -4.86 -6.26
CA VAL A 62 3.40 -3.78 -5.45
C VAL A 62 4.49 -2.99 -6.21
N HIS A 63 5.31 -3.64 -7.03
CA HIS A 63 6.35 -2.95 -7.83
C HIS A 63 5.78 -2.12 -9.00
N HIS A 64 4.50 -2.26 -9.32
CA HIS A 64 3.85 -1.40 -10.31
C HIS A 64 3.42 -0.04 -9.72
N VAL A 65 3.35 0.10 -8.39
CA VAL A 65 2.85 1.31 -7.73
C VAL A 65 3.63 2.56 -8.12
N PRO A 66 4.98 2.60 -8.11
CA PRO A 66 5.69 3.83 -8.48
C PRO A 66 5.42 4.27 -9.91
N ARG A 67 5.33 3.31 -10.84
CA ARG A 67 5.00 3.60 -12.25
C ARG A 67 3.58 4.12 -12.41
N PHE A 68 2.63 3.59 -11.66
CA PHE A 68 1.27 4.10 -11.63
C PHE A 68 1.24 5.55 -11.11
N LEU A 69 1.97 5.86 -10.05
CA LEU A 69 2.10 7.23 -9.54
C LEU A 69 2.75 8.17 -10.57
N SER A 70 3.78 7.70 -11.26
CA SER A 70 4.41 8.47 -12.35
C SER A 70 3.43 8.76 -13.50
N MET A 71 2.60 7.79 -13.88
CA MET A 71 1.55 7.99 -14.89
C MET A 71 0.51 9.02 -14.41
N ARG A 72 0.06 8.95 -13.16
CA ARG A 72 -0.86 9.92 -12.57
C ARG A 72 -0.28 11.33 -12.61
N ARG A 73 0.98 11.48 -12.22
CA ARG A 73 1.69 12.75 -12.28
C ARG A 73 1.75 13.31 -13.72
N SER A 74 2.08 12.46 -14.69
CA SER A 74 2.14 12.86 -16.10
C SER A 74 0.75 13.24 -16.68
N SER A 75 -0.32 12.77 -16.06
CA SER A 75 -1.70 13.09 -16.43
C SER A 75 -2.22 14.39 -15.81
N GLY A 76 -1.40 15.15 -15.10
CA GLY A 76 -1.73 16.48 -14.57
C GLY A 76 -1.79 16.61 -13.04
N GLU A 77 -1.54 15.55 -12.29
CA GLU A 77 -1.41 15.65 -10.82
C GLU A 77 -0.04 16.25 -10.47
N SER A 78 -0.04 17.46 -9.92
CA SER A 78 1.19 18.22 -9.71
C SER A 78 1.97 17.77 -8.45
N LYS A 79 1.28 17.25 -7.44
CA LYS A 79 1.89 16.79 -6.18
C LYS A 79 1.35 15.42 -5.80
N ILE A 80 2.23 14.50 -5.46
CA ILE A 80 1.90 13.14 -5.06
C ILE A 80 2.60 12.80 -3.75
N ALA A 81 1.86 12.26 -2.77
CA ALA A 81 2.40 11.72 -1.55
C ALA A 81 2.07 10.22 -1.44
N LEU A 82 3.10 9.39 -1.26
CA LEU A 82 2.97 7.97 -0.97
C LEU A 82 3.15 7.75 0.53
N LEU A 83 2.06 7.43 1.23
CA LEU A 83 2.08 7.07 2.64
C LEU A 83 2.02 5.55 2.79
N VAL A 84 3.02 4.97 3.43
CA VAL A 84 3.13 3.52 3.62
C VAL A 84 2.93 3.17 5.08
N PHE A 85 1.88 2.40 5.36
CA PHE A 85 1.56 1.86 6.68
C PHE A 85 1.80 0.36 6.64
N ASP A 86 2.97 -0.05 7.10
CA ASP A 86 3.37 -1.45 7.15
C ASP A 86 2.59 -2.20 8.25
N GLY A 87 2.09 -3.39 7.93
CA GLY A 87 1.32 -4.22 8.87
C GLY A 87 -0.09 -3.73 9.16
N LEU A 88 -0.61 -2.73 8.45
CA LEU A 88 -1.99 -2.26 8.62
C LEU A 88 -2.99 -3.26 8.02
N ALA A 89 -3.88 -3.80 8.87
CA ALA A 89 -4.94 -4.70 8.42
C ALA A 89 -6.08 -3.95 7.72
N VAL A 90 -6.82 -4.65 6.84
CA VAL A 90 -7.90 -4.05 6.04
C VAL A 90 -9.04 -3.53 6.91
N ASP A 91 -9.39 -4.21 7.99
CA ASP A 91 -10.41 -3.77 8.96
C ASP A 91 -9.99 -2.52 9.71
N GLN A 92 -8.70 -2.38 10.06
CA GLN A 92 -8.14 -1.15 10.64
C GLN A 92 -8.21 0.01 9.63
N TRP A 93 -7.86 -0.25 8.37
CA TRP A 93 -8.02 0.76 7.32
C TRP A 93 -9.46 1.23 7.17
N VAL A 94 -10.45 0.32 7.20
CA VAL A 94 -11.87 0.68 7.14
C VAL A 94 -12.24 1.67 8.24
N GLN A 95 -11.78 1.46 9.49
CA GLN A 95 -12.03 2.37 10.60
C GLN A 95 -11.35 3.74 10.43
N ILE A 96 -10.08 3.73 10.01
CA ILE A 96 -9.32 4.96 9.71
C ILE A 96 -10.04 5.75 8.62
N ARG A 97 -10.39 5.11 7.51
CA ARG A 97 -11.09 5.74 6.39
C ARG A 97 -12.41 6.38 6.82
N GLN A 98 -13.22 5.68 7.63
CA GLN A 98 -14.47 6.22 8.14
C GLN A 98 -14.25 7.44 9.04
N SER A 99 -13.19 7.42 9.85
CA SER A 99 -12.82 8.57 10.67
C SER A 99 -12.37 9.77 9.82
N LEU A 100 -11.54 9.53 8.80
CA LEU A 100 -11.10 10.57 7.87
C LEU A 100 -12.26 11.17 7.09
N ALA A 101 -13.17 10.36 6.56
CA ALA A 101 -14.34 10.84 5.83
C ALA A 101 -15.25 11.75 6.68
N ARG A 102 -15.37 11.45 7.98
CA ARG A 102 -16.14 12.29 8.90
C ARG A 102 -15.45 13.64 9.22
N ARG A 103 -14.11 13.60 9.38
CA ARG A 103 -13.33 14.78 9.76
C ARG A 103 -13.00 15.70 8.58
N THR A 104 -12.87 15.12 7.40
CA THR A 104 -12.45 15.81 6.18
C THR A 104 -13.39 15.46 5.02
N PRO A 105 -14.62 16.02 4.97
CA PRO A 105 -15.64 15.65 3.98
C PRO A 105 -15.24 15.90 2.51
N LYS A 106 -14.24 16.75 2.28
CA LYS A 106 -13.71 17.03 0.93
C LYS A 106 -12.72 15.99 0.42
N LEU A 107 -12.28 15.06 1.28
CA LEU A 107 -11.35 14.02 0.89
C LEU A 107 -12.09 12.91 0.15
N GLY A 108 -11.77 12.73 -1.14
CA GLY A 108 -12.25 11.61 -1.94
C GLY A 108 -11.39 10.35 -1.71
N PHE A 109 -12.01 9.18 -1.83
CA PHE A 109 -11.32 7.90 -1.71
C PHE A 109 -11.55 7.07 -2.96
N ASP A 110 -10.45 6.63 -3.59
CA ASP A 110 -10.42 5.62 -4.63
C ASP A 110 -9.59 4.44 -4.14
N GLU A 111 -10.21 3.27 -4.01
CA GLU A 111 -9.64 2.11 -3.32
C GLU A 111 -9.41 0.97 -4.32
N SER A 112 -8.20 0.45 -4.31
CA SER A 112 -7.82 -0.74 -5.07
C SER A 112 -6.94 -1.66 -4.23
N ALA A 113 -6.61 -2.83 -4.77
CA ALA A 113 -5.69 -3.78 -4.19
C ALA A 113 -4.69 -4.24 -5.24
N CYS A 114 -3.46 -4.52 -4.82
CA CYS A 114 -2.45 -5.16 -5.63
C CYS A 114 -1.82 -6.32 -4.88
N PHE A 115 -1.18 -7.24 -5.61
CA PHE A 115 -0.48 -8.36 -5.02
C PHE A 115 0.91 -7.94 -4.53
N ALA A 116 1.27 -8.44 -3.34
CA ALA A 116 2.64 -8.42 -2.87
C ALA A 116 3.46 -9.54 -3.55
N TRP A 117 4.78 -9.46 -3.43
CA TRP A 117 5.65 -10.58 -3.78
C TRP A 117 5.53 -11.70 -2.73
N LEU A 118 5.48 -12.94 -3.19
CA LEU A 118 5.50 -14.12 -2.33
C LEU A 118 6.93 -14.66 -2.18
N PRO A 119 7.36 -14.97 -0.94
CA PRO A 119 6.67 -14.74 0.34
C PRO A 119 6.53 -13.25 0.65
N THR A 120 5.49 -12.87 1.42
CA THR A 120 5.15 -11.48 1.74
C THR A 120 6.09 -10.92 2.82
N LEU A 121 7.36 -10.73 2.48
CA LEU A 121 8.37 -10.15 3.36
C LEU A 121 8.37 -8.62 3.26
N THR A 122 8.50 -7.96 4.41
CA THR A 122 8.53 -6.49 4.50
C THR A 122 9.64 -5.89 3.63
N SER A 123 10.86 -6.42 3.72
CA SER A 123 12.00 -5.91 2.95
C SER A 123 11.80 -6.02 1.44
N VAL A 124 11.26 -7.15 0.97
CA VAL A 124 10.95 -7.39 -0.45
C VAL A 124 9.85 -6.45 -0.94
N SER A 125 8.74 -6.39 -0.21
CA SER A 125 7.58 -5.57 -0.59
C SER A 125 7.92 -4.08 -0.62
N ARG A 126 8.66 -3.60 0.38
CA ARG A 126 9.03 -2.20 0.48
C ARG A 126 10.05 -1.80 -0.57
N GLN A 127 11.11 -2.59 -0.79
CA GLN A 127 12.05 -2.29 -1.87
C GLN A 127 11.36 -2.27 -3.23
N ALA A 128 10.49 -3.25 -3.53
CA ALA A 128 9.70 -3.26 -4.75
C ALA A 128 8.78 -2.03 -4.88
N LEU A 129 8.14 -1.61 -3.77
CA LEU A 129 7.26 -0.44 -3.71
C LEU A 129 8.01 0.88 -3.99
N PHE A 130 9.24 1.04 -3.50
CA PHE A 130 9.98 2.28 -3.66
C PHE A 130 10.84 2.33 -4.92
N SER A 131 11.31 1.19 -5.41
CA SER A 131 12.15 1.12 -6.61
C SER A 131 11.39 0.91 -7.92
N GLY A 132 10.20 0.29 -7.86
CA GLY A 132 9.52 -0.23 -9.04
C GLY A 132 10.20 -1.45 -9.67
N LEU A 133 11.17 -2.05 -8.98
CA LEU A 133 11.96 -3.20 -9.44
C LEU A 133 11.37 -4.52 -8.95
N LYS A 134 11.70 -5.60 -9.64
CA LYS A 134 11.39 -6.99 -9.24
C LYS A 134 12.46 -7.49 -8.25
N PRO A 135 12.17 -8.44 -7.35
CA PRO A 135 13.11 -8.89 -6.32
C PRO A 135 14.48 -9.34 -6.84
N ARG A 136 14.54 -9.95 -8.02
CA ARG A 136 15.79 -10.35 -8.65
C ARG A 136 16.74 -9.18 -8.99
N GLU A 137 16.18 -7.97 -9.13
CA GLU A 137 16.92 -6.75 -9.51
C GLU A 137 17.53 -6.05 -8.29
N PHE A 138 17.19 -6.48 -7.08
CA PHE A 138 17.76 -6.03 -5.81
C PHE A 138 18.13 -7.20 -4.88
N ALA A 139 18.50 -8.34 -5.45
CA ALA A 139 18.80 -9.58 -4.73
C ALA A 139 19.87 -9.40 -3.63
N ASP A 140 20.89 -8.60 -3.90
CA ASP A 140 22.00 -8.35 -2.98
C ASP A 140 21.59 -7.59 -1.69
N THR A 141 20.44 -6.94 -1.71
CA THR A 141 19.93 -6.15 -0.57
C THR A 141 18.56 -6.63 -0.10
N ILE A 142 18.13 -7.81 -0.51
CA ILE A 142 16.76 -8.31 -0.34
C ILE A 142 16.30 -8.38 1.13
N ASP A 143 17.23 -8.54 2.06
CA ASP A 143 16.96 -8.72 3.48
C ASP A 143 16.78 -7.39 4.26
N THR A 144 17.04 -6.25 3.62
CA THR A 144 17.04 -4.96 4.31
C THR A 144 16.13 -3.94 3.65
N THR A 145 15.76 -2.93 4.40
CA THR A 145 15.03 -1.74 3.92
C THR A 145 15.92 -0.50 3.85
N SER A 146 17.23 -0.66 4.03
CA SER A 146 18.20 0.45 3.99
C SER A 146 18.29 1.14 2.63
N PRO A 147 18.18 0.47 1.47
CA PRO A 147 18.26 1.11 0.15
C PRO A 147 17.07 1.99 -0.23
N GLU A 148 15.94 1.91 0.48
CA GLU A 148 14.68 2.58 0.09
C GLU A 148 14.83 4.07 -0.26
N PRO A 149 15.54 4.91 0.52
CA PRO A 149 15.66 6.33 0.19
C PRO A 149 16.33 6.56 -1.18
N ASN A 150 17.39 5.80 -1.45
CA ASN A 150 18.13 5.88 -2.70
C ASN A 150 17.31 5.31 -3.86
N GLN A 151 16.60 4.19 -3.64
CA GLN A 151 15.73 3.58 -4.63
C GLN A 151 14.60 4.52 -5.03
N TRP A 152 13.94 5.17 -4.06
CA TRP A 152 12.89 6.15 -4.30
C TRP A 152 13.40 7.37 -5.06
N SER A 153 14.52 7.93 -4.63
CA SER A 153 15.15 9.06 -5.30
C SER A 153 15.54 8.74 -6.74
N ARG A 154 16.17 7.57 -6.96
CA ARG A 154 16.57 7.11 -8.29
C ARG A 154 15.38 6.90 -9.20
N PHE A 155 14.34 6.20 -8.71
CA PHE A 155 13.12 6.00 -9.50
C PHE A 155 12.58 7.32 -10.05
N TRP A 156 12.44 8.34 -9.18
CA TRP A 156 11.89 9.61 -9.60
C TRP A 156 12.84 10.43 -10.48
N GLN A 157 14.14 10.31 -10.29
CA GLN A 157 15.13 10.90 -11.22
C GLN A 157 15.00 10.29 -12.62
N ASP A 158 14.81 8.97 -12.71
CA ASP A 158 14.55 8.29 -13.99
C ASP A 158 13.22 8.72 -14.64
N GLN A 159 12.30 9.26 -13.84
CA GLN A 159 11.04 9.89 -14.31
C GLN A 159 11.18 11.42 -14.54
N GLY A 160 12.40 11.96 -14.54
CA GLY A 160 12.71 13.36 -14.87
C GLY A 160 12.59 14.36 -13.72
N LEU A 161 12.48 13.91 -12.47
CA LEU A 161 12.53 14.79 -11.30
C LEU A 161 13.97 15.00 -10.84
N ARG A 162 14.25 16.19 -10.28
CA ARG A 162 15.52 16.49 -9.61
C ARG A 162 15.49 15.94 -8.17
N VAL A 163 16.65 15.70 -7.60
CA VAL A 163 16.79 15.18 -6.23
C VAL A 163 16.06 16.05 -5.20
N ASN A 164 16.12 17.38 -5.35
CA ASN A 164 15.47 18.33 -4.46
C ASN A 164 13.94 18.48 -4.68
N GLU A 165 13.39 17.79 -5.66
CA GLU A 165 11.94 17.71 -5.90
C GLU A 165 11.31 16.45 -5.27
N VAL A 166 12.14 15.59 -4.65
CA VAL A 166 11.73 14.31 -4.09
C VAL A 166 12.02 14.26 -2.60
N LEU A 167 11.00 14.04 -1.79
CA LEU A 167 11.12 13.85 -0.35
C LEU A 167 10.93 12.37 0.02
N TYR A 168 11.78 11.88 0.91
CA TYR A 168 11.60 10.59 1.58
C TYR A 168 11.74 10.74 3.08
N ARG A 169 10.82 10.19 3.84
CA ARG A 169 10.89 10.12 5.31
C ARG A 169 10.51 8.72 5.77
N LYS A 170 11.22 8.21 6.76
CA LYS A 170 11.01 6.86 7.32
C LYS A 170 10.94 6.91 8.84
N GLY A 171 10.15 6.01 9.42
CA GLY A 171 10.13 5.83 10.87
C GLY A 171 9.40 6.92 11.63
N ILE A 172 8.39 7.55 11.02
CA ILE A 172 7.52 8.49 11.72
C ILE A 172 6.69 7.70 12.74
N LYS A 173 7.02 7.85 14.02
CA LYS A 173 6.41 7.11 15.13
C LYS A 173 5.70 8.03 16.14
N ARG A 174 5.96 9.33 16.09
CA ARG A 174 5.51 10.31 17.07
C ARG A 174 4.96 11.54 16.37
N ILE A 175 4.01 12.20 17.04
CA ILE A 175 3.32 13.39 16.50
C ILE A 175 4.29 14.57 16.29
N ASP A 176 5.28 14.73 17.15
CA ASP A 176 6.30 15.78 17.03
C ASP A 176 7.14 15.65 15.72
N GLN A 177 7.35 14.44 15.23
CA GLN A 177 8.01 14.20 13.93
C GLN A 177 7.19 14.64 12.72
N LEU A 178 5.89 14.91 12.89
CA LEU A 178 5.05 15.47 11.84
C LEU A 178 5.38 16.92 11.53
N ALA A 179 5.90 17.68 12.48
CA ALA A 179 6.33 19.07 12.24
C ALA A 179 7.48 19.12 11.23
N ASP A 180 8.45 18.21 11.34
CA ASP A 180 9.57 18.09 10.40
C ASP A 180 9.09 17.67 9.00
N LEU A 181 8.07 16.81 8.95
CA LEU A 181 7.45 16.41 7.69
C LEU A 181 6.71 17.59 7.05
N ASP A 182 5.94 18.34 7.82
CA ASP A 182 5.19 19.50 7.34
C ASP A 182 6.12 20.58 6.80
N ALA A 183 7.21 20.86 7.50
CA ALA A 183 8.26 21.77 7.01
C ALA A 183 8.84 21.30 5.67
N GLY A 184 9.17 20.00 5.55
CA GLY A 184 9.68 19.44 4.29
C GLY A 184 8.67 19.49 3.14
N LEU A 185 7.39 19.23 3.41
CA LEU A 185 6.32 19.31 2.40
C LEU A 185 5.99 20.74 1.98
N SER A 186 6.29 21.71 2.82
CA SER A 186 6.07 23.15 2.55
C SER A 186 7.15 23.75 1.65
N GLU A 187 8.23 23.03 1.37
CA GLU A 187 9.23 23.50 0.42
C GLU A 187 8.64 23.60 -1.00
N PRO A 188 8.85 24.75 -1.71
CA PRO A 188 8.22 24.97 -3.02
C PRO A 188 8.63 23.98 -4.11
N LEU A 189 9.79 23.33 -3.95
CA LEU A 189 10.37 22.42 -4.95
C LEU A 189 9.86 20.98 -4.83
N ILE A 190 9.21 20.60 -3.73
CA ILE A 190 8.68 19.25 -3.55
C ILE A 190 7.45 19.03 -4.44
N LYS A 191 7.45 17.95 -5.21
CA LYS A 191 6.44 17.59 -6.21
C LYS A 191 5.82 16.22 -5.94
#